data_3147b3b8c91b18160f1aa39fc7c59d51
#
_entry.id   3147b3b8c91b18160f1aa39fc7c59d51
#
_cell.length_a   1.000
_cell.length_b   1.000
_cell.length_c   1.000
_cell.angle_alpha   90.00
_cell.angle_beta   90.00
_cell.angle_gamma   90.00
#
_symmetry.space_group_name_H-M   'P 1'
#
loop_
_entity.id
_entity.type
_entity.pdbx_description
1 polymer ?
#
loop_
_entity_poly.entity_id
_entity_poly.type
_entity_poly.pdbx_seq_one_letter_code
_entity_poly.pdbx_strand_id
1 'polypeptide(L)'
;SYIIYVIFRVMINPSIAPKPREEDVPPRHVVYWQLLTSFVPLTALIMLVLGSILGGLATPAEAAAMGAFGGLVLAIIYRSFSWEMLKDSVYLTAKATAMVCWLFVGSWTFASVFSYLGGHEIIEHFILGFDLAPWQFLVMVQIIIFLLGWPLEWSEILIIFVPIFLPMLPTFGVNPYFFAMLVALNLQTSFLTPPMAMSAYYLKGVLGKQIELMDIFRGIMPYLAIVIGIMVLMYLYPGIALWLPDVLFGKYIP
;
A
#
# COMPACT_ATOMS: atom_id res chain seq x y z
N SER A 1 -12.40 7.18 2.95
CA SER A 1 -12.13 8.64 2.86
C SER A 1 -12.13 9.12 1.41
N TYR A 2 -11.40 8.51 0.47
CA TYR A 2 -11.34 8.94 -0.94
C TYR A 2 -12.72 8.96 -1.61
N ILE A 3 -13.51 7.89 -1.43
CA ILE A 3 -14.88 7.81 -1.98
C ILE A 3 -15.75 8.94 -1.42
N ILE A 4 -15.67 9.21 -0.11
CA ILE A 4 -16.41 10.29 0.54
C ILE A 4 -16.01 11.65 -0.07
N TYR A 5 -14.71 11.87 -0.27
CA TYR A 5 -14.22 13.10 -0.91
C TYR A 5 -14.77 13.27 -2.34
N VAL A 6 -14.72 12.20 -3.14
CA VAL A 6 -15.26 12.24 -4.52
C VAL A 6 -16.75 12.54 -4.52
N ILE A 7 -17.53 11.84 -3.68
CA ILE A 7 -18.98 12.08 -3.55
C ILE A 7 -19.23 13.54 -3.17
N PHE A 8 -18.53 14.06 -2.14
CA PHE A 8 -18.68 15.43 -1.70
C PHE A 8 -18.34 16.45 -2.78
N ARG A 9 -17.26 16.23 -3.54
CA ARG A 9 -16.86 17.09 -4.66
C ARG A 9 -17.90 17.11 -5.78
N VAL A 10 -18.46 15.94 -6.11
CA VAL A 10 -19.50 15.83 -7.14
C VAL A 10 -20.82 16.46 -6.67
N MET A 11 -21.15 16.35 -5.39
CA MET A 11 -22.33 17.02 -4.82
C MET A 11 -22.23 18.56 -4.87
N ILE A 12 -21.04 19.11 -4.60
CA ILE A 12 -20.80 20.57 -4.68
C ILE A 12 -20.77 21.04 -6.12
N ASN A 13 -20.14 20.29 -7.00
CA ASN A 13 -20.00 20.65 -8.41
C ASN A 13 -20.33 19.47 -9.32
N PRO A 14 -21.62 19.27 -9.67
CA PRO A 14 -22.05 18.15 -10.52
C PRO A 14 -21.42 18.13 -11.92
N SER A 15 -20.88 19.26 -12.39
CA SER A 15 -20.22 19.33 -13.69
C SER A 15 -18.90 18.53 -13.79
N ILE A 16 -18.30 18.18 -12.64
CA ILE A 16 -17.07 17.36 -12.59
C ILE A 16 -17.34 15.92 -13.04
N ALA A 17 -18.56 15.41 -12.79
CA ALA A 17 -18.97 14.07 -13.19
C ALA A 17 -20.31 14.17 -13.95
N PRO A 18 -20.29 14.62 -15.21
CA PRO A 18 -21.50 14.72 -16.01
C PRO A 18 -22.13 13.33 -16.16
N LYS A 19 -23.45 13.28 -16.10
CA LYS A 19 -24.17 12.03 -16.35
C LYS A 19 -23.87 11.53 -17.76
N PRO A 20 -23.65 10.22 -17.96
CA PRO A 20 -23.53 9.66 -19.29
C PRO A 20 -24.80 9.93 -20.08
N ARG A 21 -24.72 10.05 -21.41
CA ARG A 21 -25.89 10.18 -22.28
C ARG A 21 -26.75 8.93 -22.13
N GLU A 22 -28.05 9.07 -22.20
CA GLU A 22 -28.97 7.93 -22.08
C GLU A 22 -28.69 6.82 -23.13
N GLU A 23 -28.16 7.22 -24.28
CA GLU A 23 -27.74 6.32 -25.37
C GLU A 23 -26.53 5.45 -25.00
N ASP A 24 -25.65 5.96 -24.11
CA ASP A 24 -24.41 5.28 -23.68
C ASP A 24 -24.64 4.38 -22.44
N VAL A 25 -25.85 4.43 -21.85
CA VAL A 25 -26.16 3.62 -20.66
C VAL A 25 -26.69 2.25 -21.09
N PRO A 26 -25.95 1.17 -20.85
CA PRO A 26 -26.40 -0.17 -21.21
C PRO A 26 -27.65 -0.56 -20.39
N PRO A 27 -28.53 -1.40 -20.91
CA PRO A 27 -29.73 -1.85 -20.22
C PRO A 27 -29.35 -2.55 -18.90
N ARG A 28 -30.16 -2.38 -17.87
CA ARG A 28 -29.87 -2.86 -16.48
C ARG A 28 -29.47 -4.34 -16.42
N HIS A 29 -30.08 -5.20 -17.22
CA HIS A 29 -29.75 -6.62 -17.23
C HIS A 29 -28.31 -6.88 -17.73
N VAL A 30 -27.81 -6.09 -18.68
CA VAL A 30 -26.43 -6.16 -19.17
C VAL A 30 -25.46 -5.70 -18.06
N VAL A 31 -25.81 -4.62 -17.36
CA VAL A 31 -25.01 -4.13 -16.21
C VAL A 31 -24.91 -5.18 -15.13
N TYR A 32 -26.04 -5.80 -14.73
CA TYR A 32 -26.04 -6.86 -13.72
C TYR A 32 -25.24 -8.08 -14.16
N TRP A 33 -25.35 -8.46 -15.43
CA TRP A 33 -24.57 -9.57 -15.97
C TRP A 33 -23.07 -9.29 -15.97
N GLN A 34 -22.67 -8.10 -16.42
CA GLN A 34 -21.27 -7.67 -16.37
C GLN A 34 -20.74 -7.56 -14.93
N LEU A 35 -21.55 -7.08 -14.00
CA LEU A 35 -21.19 -7.05 -12.59
C LEU A 35 -20.94 -8.47 -12.04
N LEU A 36 -21.82 -9.41 -12.32
CA LEU A 36 -21.69 -10.79 -11.89
C LEU A 36 -20.50 -11.50 -12.53
N THR A 37 -20.23 -11.26 -13.79
CA THR A 37 -19.17 -11.96 -14.52
C THR A 37 -17.80 -11.31 -14.38
N SER A 38 -17.70 -10.01 -14.11
CA SER A 38 -16.41 -9.31 -14.04
C SER A 38 -16.03 -8.92 -12.61
N PHE A 39 -16.97 -8.37 -11.83
CA PHE A 39 -16.69 -7.88 -10.50
C PHE A 39 -16.70 -8.99 -9.44
N VAL A 40 -17.72 -9.86 -9.46
CA VAL A 40 -17.88 -10.90 -8.43
C VAL A 40 -16.72 -11.89 -8.38
N PRO A 41 -16.21 -12.45 -9.51
CA PRO A 41 -15.10 -13.39 -9.46
C PRO A 41 -13.80 -12.75 -8.95
N LEU A 42 -13.52 -11.51 -9.35
CA LEU A 42 -12.35 -10.80 -8.85
C LEU A 42 -12.46 -10.49 -7.34
N THR A 43 -13.63 -10.03 -6.90
CA THR A 43 -13.89 -9.78 -5.48
C THR A 43 -13.81 -11.07 -4.66
N ALA A 44 -14.37 -12.18 -5.18
CA ALA A 44 -14.29 -13.48 -4.52
C ALA A 44 -12.84 -13.95 -4.39
N LEU A 45 -12.00 -13.73 -5.40
CA LEU A 45 -10.58 -14.06 -5.35
C LEU A 45 -9.85 -13.23 -4.28
N ILE A 46 -10.11 -11.92 -4.24
CA ILE A 46 -9.53 -11.03 -3.22
C ILE A 46 -9.96 -11.46 -1.81
N MET A 47 -11.25 -11.74 -1.63
CA MET A 47 -11.79 -12.20 -0.34
C MET A 47 -11.26 -13.58 0.06
N LEU A 48 -11.03 -14.48 -0.89
CA LEU A 48 -10.40 -15.77 -0.63
C LEU A 48 -8.97 -15.59 -0.11
N VAL A 49 -8.16 -14.76 -0.77
CA VAL A 49 -6.76 -14.51 -0.39
C VAL A 49 -6.67 -13.80 0.96
N LEU A 50 -7.30 -12.63 1.08
CA LEU A 50 -7.25 -11.85 2.32
C LEU A 50 -8.00 -12.54 3.47
N GLY A 51 -9.15 -13.14 3.18
CA GLY A 51 -9.95 -13.86 4.17
C GLY A 51 -9.25 -15.09 4.72
N SER A 52 -8.47 -15.82 3.90
CA SER A 52 -7.68 -16.95 4.38
C SER A 52 -6.56 -16.54 5.33
N ILE A 53 -5.92 -15.39 5.09
CA ILE A 53 -4.91 -14.82 6.00
C ILE A 53 -5.59 -14.36 7.30
N LEU A 54 -6.65 -13.57 7.22
CA LEU A 54 -7.36 -13.04 8.37
C LEU A 54 -7.99 -14.13 9.24
N GLY A 55 -8.48 -15.20 8.60
CA GLY A 55 -9.03 -16.37 9.30
C GLY A 55 -7.98 -17.31 9.85
N GLY A 56 -6.68 -17.04 9.67
CA GLY A 56 -5.59 -17.92 10.11
C GLY A 56 -5.52 -19.26 9.38
N LEU A 57 -6.20 -19.38 8.23
CA LEU A 57 -6.26 -20.60 7.42
C LEU A 57 -5.02 -20.80 6.54
N ALA A 58 -4.36 -19.71 6.18
CA ALA A 58 -3.19 -19.73 5.31
C ALA A 58 -2.19 -18.65 5.71
N THR A 59 -0.91 -18.96 5.56
CA THR A 59 0.15 -17.95 5.65
C THR A 59 0.10 -17.01 4.43
N PRO A 60 0.68 -15.82 4.49
CA PRO A 60 0.74 -14.92 3.33
C PRO A 60 1.30 -15.56 2.06
N ALA A 61 2.30 -16.45 2.18
CA ALA A 61 2.89 -17.15 1.06
C ALA A 61 1.91 -18.18 0.44
N GLU A 62 1.20 -18.94 1.27
CA GLU A 62 0.18 -19.90 0.82
C GLU A 62 -1.01 -19.16 0.19
N ALA A 63 -1.46 -18.07 0.79
CA ALA A 63 -2.52 -17.23 0.24
C ALA A 63 -2.14 -16.63 -1.11
N ALA A 64 -0.88 -16.22 -1.31
CA ALA A 64 -0.37 -15.77 -2.59
C ALA A 64 -0.41 -16.88 -3.66
N ALA A 65 -0.05 -18.12 -3.28
CA ALA A 65 -0.16 -19.27 -4.17
C ALA A 65 -1.62 -19.58 -4.55
N MET A 66 -2.55 -19.47 -3.58
CA MET A 66 -4.00 -19.60 -3.84
C MET A 66 -4.49 -18.50 -4.78
N GLY A 67 -4.00 -17.26 -4.61
CA GLY A 67 -4.31 -16.15 -5.50
C GLY A 67 -3.81 -16.37 -6.92
N ALA A 68 -2.57 -16.85 -7.08
CA ALA A 68 -2.00 -17.19 -8.39
C ALA A 68 -2.77 -18.32 -9.08
N PHE A 69 -3.11 -19.38 -8.34
CA PHE A 69 -3.93 -20.48 -8.84
C PHE A 69 -5.34 -20.00 -9.23
N GLY A 70 -5.99 -19.19 -8.38
CA GLY A 70 -7.30 -18.62 -8.65
C GLY A 70 -7.28 -17.71 -9.90
N GLY A 71 -6.24 -16.89 -10.07
CA GLY A 71 -6.04 -16.09 -11.28
C GLY A 71 -5.91 -16.95 -12.54
N LEU A 72 -5.18 -18.07 -12.46
CA LEU A 72 -5.06 -19.04 -13.57
C LEU A 72 -6.43 -19.67 -13.91
N VAL A 73 -7.19 -20.07 -12.89
CA VAL A 73 -8.55 -20.63 -13.06
C VAL A 73 -9.47 -19.60 -13.73
N LEU A 74 -9.44 -18.35 -13.29
CA LEU A 74 -10.22 -17.28 -13.92
C LEU A 74 -9.81 -17.05 -15.38
N ALA A 75 -8.52 -17.07 -15.70
CA ALA A 75 -8.04 -16.93 -17.07
C ALA A 75 -8.57 -18.06 -17.97
N ILE A 76 -8.65 -19.29 -17.46
CA ILE A 76 -9.22 -20.44 -18.18
C ILE A 76 -10.74 -20.26 -18.36
N ILE A 77 -11.46 -19.87 -17.32
CA ILE A 77 -12.92 -19.63 -17.37
C ILE A 77 -13.26 -18.53 -18.38
N TYR A 78 -12.48 -17.45 -18.40
CA TYR A 78 -12.67 -16.35 -19.37
C TYR A 78 -12.11 -16.64 -20.75
N ARG A 79 -11.58 -17.84 -21.00
CA ARG A 79 -10.99 -18.26 -22.28
C ARG A 79 -9.87 -17.32 -22.76
N SER A 80 -9.21 -16.64 -21.81
CA SER A 80 -8.05 -15.76 -22.06
C SER A 80 -6.72 -16.45 -21.81
N PHE A 81 -6.73 -17.71 -21.37
CA PHE A 81 -5.52 -18.49 -21.13
C PHE A 81 -4.80 -18.78 -22.44
N SER A 82 -3.49 -18.48 -22.47
CA SER A 82 -2.56 -18.93 -23.49
C SER A 82 -1.26 -19.38 -22.85
N TRP A 83 -0.55 -20.28 -23.52
CA TRP A 83 0.75 -20.77 -23.04
C TRP A 83 1.81 -19.65 -23.02
N GLU A 84 1.72 -18.71 -23.94
CA GLU A 84 2.58 -17.53 -24.02
C GLU A 84 2.34 -16.62 -22.81
N MET A 85 1.08 -16.29 -22.49
CA MET A 85 0.71 -15.53 -21.30
C MET A 85 1.23 -16.18 -20.00
N LEU A 86 1.13 -17.50 -19.88
CA LEU A 86 1.66 -18.23 -18.72
C LEU A 86 3.18 -18.09 -18.63
N LYS A 87 3.89 -18.28 -19.75
CA LYS A 87 5.34 -18.10 -19.82
C LYS A 87 5.75 -16.69 -19.41
N ASP A 88 5.11 -15.67 -19.96
CA ASP A 88 5.39 -14.28 -19.67
C ASP A 88 5.14 -13.96 -18.19
N SER A 89 4.05 -14.48 -17.61
CA SER A 89 3.74 -14.34 -16.19
C SER A 89 4.82 -14.96 -15.31
N VAL A 90 5.31 -16.17 -15.66
CA VAL A 90 6.39 -16.84 -14.94
C VAL A 90 7.70 -16.07 -15.05
N TYR A 91 8.07 -15.59 -16.24
CA TYR A 91 9.28 -14.80 -16.43
C TYR A 91 9.22 -13.47 -15.67
N LEU A 92 8.06 -12.80 -15.69
CA LEU A 92 7.86 -11.55 -14.95
C LEU A 92 8.00 -11.78 -13.44
N THR A 93 7.39 -12.87 -12.94
CA THR A 93 7.50 -13.27 -11.53
C THR A 93 8.95 -13.58 -11.16
N ALA A 94 9.66 -14.36 -11.98
CA ALA A 94 11.06 -14.69 -11.74
C ALA A 94 11.95 -13.43 -11.69
N LYS A 95 11.76 -12.48 -12.61
CA LYS A 95 12.49 -11.21 -12.60
C LYS A 95 12.20 -10.38 -11.35
N ALA A 96 10.92 -10.25 -10.97
CA ALA A 96 10.53 -9.52 -9.77
C ALA A 96 11.10 -10.18 -8.51
N THR A 97 11.01 -11.50 -8.41
CA THR A 97 11.57 -12.25 -7.27
C THR A 97 13.09 -12.11 -7.19
N ALA A 98 13.80 -12.21 -8.31
CA ALA A 98 15.24 -12.01 -8.35
C ALA A 98 15.64 -10.59 -7.90
N MET A 99 14.91 -9.57 -8.35
CA MET A 99 15.13 -8.19 -7.92
C MET A 99 14.97 -8.05 -6.40
N VAL A 100 13.86 -8.56 -5.85
CA VAL A 100 13.60 -8.51 -4.41
C VAL A 100 14.66 -9.29 -3.62
N CYS A 101 15.10 -10.46 -4.08
CA CYS A 101 16.18 -11.21 -3.45
C CYS A 101 17.50 -10.41 -3.39
N TRP A 102 17.86 -9.70 -4.46
CA TRP A 102 19.05 -8.85 -4.48
C TRP A 102 18.91 -7.66 -3.53
N LEU A 103 17.72 -7.05 -3.44
CA LEU A 103 17.46 -6.00 -2.45
C LEU A 103 17.63 -6.53 -1.03
N PHE A 104 17.13 -7.74 -0.72
CA PHE A 104 17.33 -8.35 0.58
C PHE A 104 18.81 -8.63 0.89
N VAL A 105 19.58 -9.16 -0.06
CA VAL A 105 21.03 -9.39 0.12
C VAL A 105 21.73 -8.06 0.44
N GLY A 106 21.46 -7.01 -0.34
CA GLY A 106 22.05 -5.70 -0.11
C GLY A 106 21.65 -5.09 1.24
N SER A 107 20.37 -5.15 1.58
CA SER A 107 19.84 -4.63 2.84
C SER A 107 20.39 -5.38 4.06
N TRP A 108 20.44 -6.71 4.01
CA TRP A 108 21.01 -7.52 5.09
C TRP A 108 22.50 -7.25 5.29
N THR A 109 23.24 -7.12 4.19
CA THR A 109 24.66 -6.76 4.25
C THR A 109 24.83 -5.38 4.90
N PHE A 110 24.06 -4.38 4.44
CA PHE A 110 24.06 -3.05 5.03
C PHE A 110 23.70 -3.08 6.53
N ALA A 111 22.58 -3.72 6.89
CA ALA A 111 22.12 -3.80 8.26
C ALA A 111 23.13 -4.50 9.18
N SER A 112 23.76 -5.58 8.69
CA SER A 112 24.79 -6.32 9.44
C SER A 112 26.04 -5.46 9.69
N VAL A 113 26.56 -4.80 8.65
CA VAL A 113 27.71 -3.90 8.77
C VAL A 113 27.38 -2.72 9.65
N PHE A 114 26.22 -2.11 9.45
CA PHE A 114 25.75 -0.98 10.25
C PHE A 114 25.64 -1.32 11.73
N SER A 115 25.05 -2.48 12.04
CA SER A 115 24.94 -3.00 13.43
C SER A 115 26.32 -3.32 14.02
N TYR A 116 27.19 -3.99 13.25
CA TYR A 116 28.55 -4.33 13.69
C TYR A 116 29.39 -3.09 14.02
N LEU A 117 29.20 -2.01 13.30
CA LEU A 117 29.88 -0.72 13.52
C LEU A 117 29.23 0.11 14.65
N GLY A 118 28.22 -0.42 15.36
CA GLY A 118 27.52 0.31 16.43
C GLY A 118 26.57 1.38 15.89
N GLY A 119 26.15 1.31 14.62
CA GLY A 119 25.31 2.32 14.01
C GLY A 119 23.95 2.45 14.70
N HIS A 120 23.37 1.36 15.20
CA HIS A 120 22.13 1.42 15.99
C HIS A 120 22.31 2.22 17.28
N GLU A 121 23.39 1.96 18.02
CA GLU A 121 23.71 2.68 19.26
C GLU A 121 23.93 4.17 19.01
N ILE A 122 24.60 4.53 17.91
CA ILE A 122 24.83 5.93 17.55
C ILE A 122 23.50 6.63 17.25
N ILE A 123 22.62 6.02 16.45
CA ILE A 123 21.30 6.59 16.12
C ILE A 123 20.43 6.65 17.39
N GLU A 124 20.43 5.60 18.20
CA GLU A 124 19.66 5.55 19.44
C GLU A 124 20.13 6.65 20.40
N HIS A 125 21.43 6.77 20.69
CA HIS A 125 21.98 7.83 21.51
C HIS A 125 21.69 9.23 20.93
N PHE A 126 21.77 9.38 19.61
CA PHE A 126 21.45 10.65 18.96
C PHE A 126 19.97 11.02 19.16
N ILE A 127 19.06 10.08 18.95
CA ILE A 127 17.61 10.31 19.11
C ILE A 127 17.24 10.51 20.57
N LEU A 128 17.81 9.70 21.49
CA LEU A 128 17.59 9.85 22.93
C LEU A 128 18.16 11.15 23.47
N GLY A 129 19.24 11.66 22.87
CA GLY A 129 19.82 12.96 23.22
C GLY A 129 18.89 14.17 22.99
N PHE A 130 17.83 14.01 22.20
CA PHE A 130 16.79 15.04 22.01
C PHE A 130 15.68 14.99 23.07
N ASP A 131 15.68 14.03 23.98
CA ASP A 131 14.63 13.81 24.99
C ASP A 131 13.20 13.86 24.39
N LEU A 132 13.04 13.15 23.26
CA LEU A 132 11.80 13.17 22.51
C LEU A 132 10.69 12.43 23.25
N ALA A 133 9.52 13.05 23.31
CA ALA A 133 8.31 12.34 23.70
C ALA A 133 7.94 11.28 22.62
N PRO A 134 7.22 10.19 22.99
CA PRO A 134 6.85 9.13 22.03
C PRO A 134 6.19 9.63 20.75
N TRP A 135 5.35 10.64 20.84
CA TRP A 135 4.70 11.24 19.68
C TRP A 135 5.67 12.00 18.76
N GLN A 136 6.70 12.67 19.33
CA GLN A 136 7.72 13.37 18.55
C GLN A 136 8.58 12.39 17.78
N PHE A 137 8.97 11.27 18.42
CA PHE A 137 9.66 10.17 17.75
C PHE A 137 8.85 9.64 16.57
N LEU A 138 7.56 9.33 16.75
CA LEU A 138 6.70 8.86 15.67
C LEU A 138 6.60 9.87 14.53
N VAL A 139 6.37 11.15 14.82
CA VAL A 139 6.29 12.20 13.80
C VAL A 139 7.61 12.32 13.05
N MET A 140 8.74 12.32 13.76
CA MET A 140 10.06 12.38 13.15
C MET A 140 10.28 11.21 12.17
N VAL A 141 10.00 9.98 12.59
CA VAL A 141 10.13 8.78 11.74
C VAL A 141 9.21 8.88 10.53
N GLN A 142 7.96 9.32 10.72
CA GLN A 142 7.02 9.48 9.61
C GLN A 142 7.47 10.54 8.60
N ILE A 143 8.07 11.65 9.06
CA ILE A 143 8.66 12.67 8.17
C ILE A 143 9.84 12.08 7.39
N ILE A 144 10.72 11.32 8.04
CA ILE A 144 11.86 10.67 7.36
C ILE A 144 11.35 9.71 6.28
N ILE A 145 10.39 8.83 6.60
CA ILE A 145 9.80 7.88 5.64
C ILE A 145 9.12 8.63 4.49
N PHE A 146 8.40 9.71 4.76
CA PHE A 146 7.77 10.54 3.74
C PHE A 146 8.79 11.13 2.77
N LEU A 147 9.89 11.68 3.28
CA LEU A 147 10.96 12.26 2.45
C LEU A 147 11.71 11.19 1.65
N LEU A 148 11.95 10.03 2.26
CA LEU A 148 12.56 8.89 1.58
C LEU A 148 11.65 8.33 0.47
N GLY A 149 10.34 8.44 0.62
CA GLY A 149 9.36 8.02 -0.39
C GLY A 149 9.43 8.80 -1.70
N TRP A 150 10.14 9.92 -1.75
CA TRP A 150 10.34 10.66 -2.99
C TRP A 150 11.35 9.98 -3.93
N PRO A 151 12.60 9.68 -3.50
CA PRO A 151 13.60 9.04 -4.35
C PRO A 151 13.53 7.49 -4.34
N LEU A 152 12.92 6.88 -3.34
CA LEU A 152 12.94 5.43 -3.12
C LEU A 152 11.57 4.80 -3.32
N GLU A 153 11.57 3.55 -3.76
CA GLU A 153 10.37 2.73 -3.80
C GLU A 153 9.99 2.25 -2.39
N TRP A 154 8.70 2.00 -2.19
CA TRP A 154 8.16 1.55 -0.89
C TRP A 154 8.84 0.27 -0.35
N SER A 155 9.21 -0.66 -1.23
CA SER A 155 9.89 -1.90 -0.87
C SER A 155 11.29 -1.65 -0.28
N GLU A 156 12.04 -0.72 -0.84
CA GLU A 156 13.36 -0.33 -0.35
C GLU A 156 13.26 0.31 1.04
N ILE A 157 12.26 1.16 1.25
CA ILE A 157 12.03 1.79 2.55
C ILE A 157 11.71 0.73 3.60
N LEU A 158 10.83 -0.23 3.30
CA LEU A 158 10.47 -1.31 4.22
C LEU A 158 11.65 -2.21 4.56
N ILE A 159 12.49 -2.52 3.59
CA ILE A 159 13.57 -3.49 3.77
C ILE A 159 14.80 -2.85 4.43
N ILE A 160 15.10 -1.58 4.14
CA ILE A 160 16.33 -0.92 4.61
C ILE A 160 16.06 -0.05 5.85
N PHE A 161 15.08 0.85 5.76
CA PHE A 161 14.92 1.90 6.76
C PHE A 161 14.03 1.50 7.94
N VAL A 162 12.94 0.77 7.71
CA VAL A 162 12.05 0.34 8.80
C VAL A 162 12.79 -0.50 9.86
N PRO A 163 13.68 -1.46 9.51
CA PRO A 163 14.45 -2.21 10.49
C PRO A 163 15.37 -1.36 11.38
N ILE A 164 15.77 -0.17 10.93
CA ILE A 164 16.57 0.74 11.75
C ILE A 164 15.75 1.29 12.93
N PHE A 165 14.46 1.54 12.73
CA PHE A 165 13.57 2.11 13.75
C PHE A 165 12.91 1.07 14.66
N LEU A 166 12.77 -0.19 14.19
CA LEU A 166 12.09 -1.24 14.97
C LEU A 166 12.68 -1.48 16.36
N PRO A 167 14.02 -1.56 16.56
CA PRO A 167 14.62 -1.78 17.86
C PRO A 167 14.34 -0.64 18.85
N MET A 168 14.02 0.56 18.37
CA MET A 168 13.77 1.74 19.20
C MET A 168 12.32 1.82 19.72
N LEU A 169 11.39 1.09 19.12
CA LEU A 169 9.97 1.14 19.52
C LEU A 169 9.73 0.83 21.00
N PRO A 170 10.37 -0.19 21.61
CA PRO A 170 10.20 -0.47 23.02
C PRO A 170 10.68 0.68 23.93
N THR A 171 11.79 1.35 23.58
CA THR A 171 12.34 2.49 24.32
C THR A 171 11.34 3.65 24.41
N PHE A 172 10.57 3.87 23.31
CA PHE A 172 9.54 4.90 23.27
C PHE A 172 8.14 4.39 23.65
N GLY A 173 7.98 3.13 24.07
CA GLY A 173 6.69 2.53 24.41
C GLY A 173 5.71 2.49 23.26
N VAL A 174 6.19 2.40 22.02
CA VAL A 174 5.37 2.40 20.80
C VAL A 174 4.96 0.97 20.44
N ASN A 175 3.66 0.75 20.22
CA ASN A 175 3.14 -0.52 19.77
C ASN A 175 3.61 -0.81 18.31
N PRO A 176 4.27 -1.96 18.06
CA PRO A 176 4.80 -2.29 16.72
C PRO A 176 3.72 -2.39 15.63
N TYR A 177 2.53 -2.89 15.96
CA TYR A 177 1.42 -2.96 14.99
C TYR A 177 0.92 -1.58 14.61
N PHE A 178 0.83 -0.67 15.59
CA PHE A 178 0.46 0.71 15.33
C PHE A 178 1.51 1.42 14.47
N PHE A 179 2.79 1.21 14.77
CA PHE A 179 3.89 1.71 13.95
C PHE A 179 3.83 1.19 12.51
N ALA A 180 3.66 -0.13 12.34
CA ALA A 180 3.55 -0.75 11.02
C ALA A 180 2.38 -0.18 10.20
N MET A 181 1.23 0.08 10.83
CA MET A 181 0.08 0.69 10.15
C MET A 181 0.34 2.14 9.74
N LEU A 182 1.02 2.93 10.57
CA LEU A 182 1.44 4.29 10.21
C LEU A 182 2.41 4.28 9.02
N VAL A 183 3.39 3.38 9.05
CA VAL A 183 4.34 3.20 7.93
C VAL A 183 3.60 2.80 6.65
N ALA A 184 2.70 1.82 6.71
CA ALA A 184 1.92 1.37 5.56
C ALA A 184 1.07 2.49 4.95
N LEU A 185 0.48 3.37 5.77
CA LEU A 185 -0.24 4.54 5.28
C LEU A 185 0.71 5.57 4.66
N ASN A 186 1.85 5.81 5.30
CA ASN A 186 2.82 6.78 4.80
C ASN A 186 3.39 6.36 3.44
N LEU A 187 3.69 5.08 3.25
CA LEU A 187 4.20 4.56 1.98
C LEU A 187 3.23 4.78 0.81
N GLN A 188 1.92 4.93 1.06
CA GLN A 188 0.98 5.33 0.01
C GLN A 188 1.30 6.70 -0.56
N THR A 189 1.92 7.59 0.20
CA THR A 189 2.32 8.92 -0.27
C THR A 189 3.37 8.85 -1.37
N SER A 190 4.27 7.86 -1.34
CA SER A 190 5.29 7.62 -2.38
C SER A 190 4.66 7.34 -3.74
N PHE A 191 3.52 6.61 -3.77
CA PHE A 191 2.78 6.35 -5.01
C PHE A 191 2.08 7.59 -5.57
N LEU A 192 1.87 8.61 -4.74
CA LEU A 192 1.14 9.83 -5.08
C LEU A 192 2.08 11.00 -5.38
N THR A 193 3.33 10.97 -4.88
CA THR A 193 4.25 12.11 -4.97
C THR A 193 5.32 11.91 -6.04
N PRO A 194 5.62 12.93 -6.89
CA PRO A 194 6.76 12.90 -7.78
C PRO A 194 8.08 12.80 -6.98
N PRO A 195 9.12 12.17 -7.52
CA PRO A 195 9.24 11.59 -8.87
C PRO A 195 8.71 10.15 -8.99
N MET A 196 8.50 9.40 -7.90
CA MET A 196 8.08 8.00 -7.96
C MET A 196 6.61 7.83 -8.39
N ALA A 197 5.69 8.64 -7.94
CA ALA A 197 4.27 8.80 -8.34
C ALA A 197 3.68 7.73 -9.30
N MET A 198 3.89 6.45 -8.99
CA MET A 198 3.53 5.32 -9.87
C MET A 198 2.05 5.36 -10.29
N SER A 199 1.16 5.76 -9.39
CA SER A 199 -0.27 5.91 -9.70
C SER A 199 -0.52 6.91 -10.83
N ALA A 200 0.21 8.02 -10.86
CA ALA A 200 0.10 9.02 -11.91
C ALA A 200 0.62 8.51 -13.25
N TYR A 201 1.74 7.79 -13.24
CA TYR A 201 2.32 7.23 -14.46
C TYR A 201 1.46 6.12 -15.05
N TYR A 202 0.89 5.24 -14.23
CA TYR A 202 -0.06 4.22 -14.70
C TYR A 202 -1.31 4.86 -15.31
N LEU A 203 -1.88 5.88 -14.65
CA LEU A 203 -3.02 6.60 -15.17
C LEU A 203 -2.68 7.30 -16.50
N LYS A 204 -1.52 7.93 -16.59
CA LYS A 204 -1.01 8.55 -17.81
C LYS A 204 -0.83 7.52 -18.95
N GLY A 205 -0.34 6.33 -18.62
CA GLY A 205 -0.20 5.22 -19.57
C GLY A 205 -1.53 4.79 -20.19
N VAL A 206 -2.57 4.73 -19.37
CA VAL A 206 -3.93 4.35 -19.83
C VAL A 206 -4.59 5.48 -20.63
N LEU A 207 -4.49 6.72 -20.18
CA LEU A 207 -5.14 7.88 -20.79
C LEU A 207 -4.37 8.45 -22.01
N GLY A 208 -3.11 8.07 -22.18
CA GLY A 208 -2.29 8.48 -23.31
C GLY A 208 -2.17 10.00 -23.44
N LYS A 209 -2.57 10.55 -24.60
CA LYS A 209 -2.47 12.00 -24.90
C LYS A 209 -3.66 12.83 -24.41
N GLN A 210 -4.66 12.22 -23.79
CA GLN A 210 -5.92 12.93 -23.43
C GLN A 210 -5.73 13.89 -22.25
N ILE A 211 -4.80 13.63 -21.34
CA ILE A 211 -4.55 14.44 -20.15
C ILE A 211 -3.04 14.64 -19.98
N GLU A 212 -2.63 15.83 -19.58
CA GLU A 212 -1.23 16.12 -19.25
C GLU A 212 -0.86 15.52 -17.87
N LEU A 213 0.40 15.10 -17.72
CA LEU A 213 0.90 14.53 -16.47
C LEU A 213 0.76 15.52 -15.29
N MET A 214 0.97 16.80 -15.57
CA MET A 214 0.85 17.86 -14.56
C MET A 214 -0.58 18.01 -14.03
N ASP A 215 -1.59 17.79 -14.87
CA ASP A 215 -3.00 17.84 -14.44
C ASP A 215 -3.34 16.64 -13.55
N ILE A 216 -2.75 15.48 -13.83
CA ILE A 216 -2.86 14.30 -12.97
C ILE A 216 -2.24 14.61 -11.60
N PHE A 217 -1.05 15.19 -11.55
CA PHE A 217 -0.40 15.55 -10.27
C PHE A 217 -1.24 16.56 -9.47
N ARG A 218 -1.79 17.59 -10.12
CA ARG A 218 -2.71 18.53 -9.45
C ARG A 218 -3.95 17.84 -8.91
N GLY A 219 -4.49 16.88 -9.66
CA GLY A 219 -5.63 16.06 -9.24
C GLY A 219 -5.34 15.16 -8.04
N ILE A 220 -4.09 14.73 -7.86
CA ILE A 220 -3.66 13.85 -6.77
C ILE A 220 -3.46 14.60 -5.44
N MET A 221 -3.13 15.90 -5.46
CA MET A 221 -2.84 16.68 -4.24
C MET A 221 -3.91 16.56 -3.13
N PRO A 222 -5.23 16.62 -3.42
CA PRO A 222 -6.24 16.42 -2.38
C PRO A 222 -6.20 15.02 -1.75
N TYR A 223 -5.86 14.00 -2.52
CA TYR A 223 -5.75 12.63 -2.02
C TYR A 223 -4.53 12.47 -1.11
N LEU A 224 -3.42 13.11 -1.44
CA LEU A 224 -2.25 13.18 -0.56
C LEU A 224 -2.59 13.84 0.78
N ALA A 225 -3.30 14.96 0.74
CA ALA A 225 -3.75 15.65 1.97
C ALA A 225 -4.68 14.75 2.81
N ILE A 226 -5.54 13.94 2.17
CA ILE A 226 -6.40 12.98 2.86
C ILE A 226 -5.57 11.89 3.55
N VAL A 227 -4.52 11.35 2.90
CA VAL A 227 -3.65 10.34 3.53
C VAL A 227 -3.00 10.91 4.78
N ILE A 228 -2.40 12.11 4.68
CA ILE A 228 -1.79 12.80 5.82
C ILE A 228 -2.84 13.03 6.92
N GLY A 229 -4.04 13.49 6.57
CA GLY A 229 -5.14 13.68 7.51
C GLY A 229 -5.56 12.39 8.21
N ILE A 230 -5.60 11.27 7.49
CA ILE A 230 -5.89 9.95 8.08
C ILE A 230 -4.75 9.48 8.99
N MET A 231 -3.49 9.73 8.65
CA MET A 231 -2.36 9.44 9.54
C MET A 231 -2.48 10.19 10.87
N VAL A 232 -2.82 11.47 10.82
CA VAL A 232 -3.07 12.29 12.01
C VAL A 232 -4.28 11.76 12.79
N LEU A 233 -5.36 11.45 12.11
CA LEU A 233 -6.57 10.89 12.74
C LEU A 233 -6.27 9.54 13.40
N MET A 234 -5.52 8.67 12.76
CA MET A 234 -5.12 7.38 13.31
C MET A 234 -4.21 7.54 14.54
N TYR A 235 -3.35 8.56 14.52
CA TYR A 235 -2.55 8.89 15.69
C TYR A 235 -3.41 9.36 16.88
N LEU A 236 -4.40 10.19 16.63
CA LEU A 236 -5.33 10.67 17.66
C LEU A 236 -6.25 9.55 18.18
N TYR A 237 -6.61 8.60 17.32
CA TYR A 237 -7.51 7.48 17.61
C TYR A 237 -6.88 6.14 17.20
N PRO A 238 -5.89 5.62 17.96
CA PRO A 238 -5.18 4.37 17.62
C PRO A 238 -6.10 3.17 17.44
N GLY A 239 -7.27 3.20 18.08
CA GLY A 239 -8.29 2.15 17.94
C GLY A 239 -8.76 1.94 16.50
N ILE A 240 -8.63 2.93 15.61
CA ILE A 240 -8.97 2.75 14.17
C ILE A 240 -8.06 1.69 13.54
N ALA A 241 -6.79 1.65 13.91
CA ALA A 241 -5.83 0.69 13.40
C ALA A 241 -5.81 -0.63 14.20
N LEU A 242 -5.98 -0.54 15.51
CA LEU A 242 -5.77 -1.68 16.42
C LEU A 242 -7.03 -2.48 16.71
N TRP A 243 -8.24 -1.91 16.49
CA TRP A 243 -9.50 -2.57 16.82
C TRP A 243 -9.64 -3.96 16.18
N LEU A 244 -9.38 -4.09 14.88
CA LEU A 244 -9.55 -5.36 14.18
C LEU A 244 -8.50 -6.41 14.60
N PRO A 245 -7.20 -6.09 14.66
CA PRO A 245 -6.20 -7.00 15.23
C PRO A 245 -6.51 -7.41 16.66
N ASP A 246 -6.93 -6.49 17.51
CA ASP A 246 -7.26 -6.77 18.92
C ASP A 246 -8.46 -7.72 19.07
N VAL A 247 -9.45 -7.59 18.18
CA VAL A 247 -10.64 -8.46 18.17
C VAL A 247 -10.31 -9.87 17.66
N LEU A 248 -9.47 -9.98 16.63
CA LEU A 248 -9.16 -11.26 15.98
C LEU A 248 -8.08 -12.06 16.72
N PHE A 249 -7.05 -11.39 17.23
CA PHE A 249 -5.83 -12.01 17.74
C PHE A 249 -5.55 -11.69 19.22
N GLY A 250 -6.40 -10.89 19.87
CA GLY A 250 -6.19 -10.41 21.23
C GLY A 250 -5.31 -9.16 21.29
N LYS A 251 -5.37 -8.46 22.43
CA LYS A 251 -4.58 -7.24 22.64
C LYS A 251 -3.10 -7.57 22.69
N TYR A 252 -2.30 -6.77 21.99
CA TYR A 252 -0.85 -6.81 22.14
C TYR A 252 -0.45 -6.42 23.58
N ILE A 253 0.24 -7.33 24.25
CA ILE A 253 0.85 -7.11 25.56
C ILE A 253 2.37 -7.00 25.30
N PRO A 254 2.99 -5.83 25.53
CA PRO A 254 4.42 -5.61 25.29
C PRO A 254 5.31 -6.44 26.23
#